data_2505858258bf740f25a7db9040c7fc77
#
_entry.id   2505858258bf740f25a7db9040c7fc77
#
_cell.length_a   1.000
_cell.length_b   1.000
_cell.length_c   1.000
_cell.angle_alpha   90.00
_cell.angle_beta   90.00
_cell.angle_gamma   90.00
#
_symmetry.space_group_name_H-M   'P 1'
#
loop_
_entity.id
_entity.type
_entity.pdbx_description
1 polymer ?
#
loop_
_entity_poly.entity_id
_entity_poly.type
_entity_poly.pdbx_seq_one_letter_code
_entity_poly.pdbx_strand_id
1 'polypeptide(L)'
;MSDLSENAKKSVTEKGLPIWEETKTKLPVYISMRELPLRFQFGVAKIQRFFEGLKEGKIYMTQCRKCGEKFFPPQADCPKCLESNMDWTQLSGEGELLTCTMVFVKPSTYAHHKDYIVGIAQMKEGVRVLAWLKIDDPKKIKPKMKVHLTTARREPEGFITYEFIPI
;
A
#
# COMPACT_ATOMS: atom_id res chain seq x y z
N MET A 1 -7.88 10.02 19.25
CA MET A 1 -6.45 9.79 19.56
C MET A 1 -5.93 10.76 20.63
N SER A 2 -6.40 12.01 20.73
CA SER A 2 -6.03 12.96 21.79
C SER A 2 -6.35 12.45 23.21
N ASP A 3 -7.53 11.88 23.41
CA ASP A 3 -8.01 11.35 24.69
C ASP A 3 -7.12 10.24 25.31
N LEU A 4 -6.61 9.32 24.49
CA LEU A 4 -5.74 8.23 24.95
C LEU A 4 -4.40 8.77 25.48
N SER A 5 -3.86 9.81 24.82
CA SER A 5 -2.58 10.42 25.18
C SER A 5 -2.67 11.18 26.50
N GLU A 6 -3.77 11.89 26.72
CA GLU A 6 -3.99 12.67 27.95
C GLU A 6 -4.21 11.76 29.16
N ASN A 7 -5.01 10.72 28.99
CA ASN A 7 -5.28 9.73 30.03
C ASN A 7 -4.03 8.94 30.44
N ALA A 8 -3.18 8.57 29.46
CA ALA A 8 -1.91 7.92 29.74
C ALA A 8 -0.96 8.84 30.53
N LYS A 9 -0.83 10.11 30.13
CA LYS A 9 -0.01 11.09 30.84
C LYS A 9 -0.51 11.32 32.27
N LYS A 10 -1.80 11.48 32.44
CA LYS A 10 -2.44 11.66 33.74
C LYS A 10 -2.18 10.46 34.66
N SER A 11 -2.35 9.24 34.15
CA SER A 11 -2.09 8.02 34.92
C SER A 11 -0.62 7.87 35.32
N VAL A 12 0.33 8.22 34.45
CA VAL A 12 1.76 8.23 34.79
C VAL A 12 2.05 9.26 35.88
N THR A 13 1.46 10.46 35.80
CA THR A 13 1.66 11.50 36.79
C THR A 13 1.08 11.15 38.15
N GLU A 14 -0.10 10.55 38.19
CA GLU A 14 -0.81 10.22 39.46
C GLU A 14 -0.36 8.90 40.08
N LYS A 15 -0.06 7.88 39.26
CA LYS A 15 0.19 6.50 39.72
C LYS A 15 1.59 5.98 39.41
N GLY A 16 2.39 6.74 38.65
CA GLY A 16 3.72 6.32 38.22
C GLY A 16 3.75 5.22 37.15
N LEU A 17 2.58 4.81 36.64
CA LEU A 17 2.45 3.76 35.65
C LEU A 17 1.46 4.15 34.55
N PRO A 18 1.73 3.82 33.27
CA PRO A 18 0.82 4.10 32.16
C PRO A 18 -0.31 3.05 32.08
N ILE A 19 -1.01 2.86 33.21
CA ILE A 19 -2.13 1.93 33.35
C ILE A 19 -3.38 2.70 33.75
N TRP A 20 -4.46 2.55 33.00
CA TRP A 20 -5.75 3.11 33.31
C TRP A 20 -6.85 2.06 33.20
N GLU A 21 -8.02 2.38 33.68
CA GLU A 21 -9.23 1.59 33.50
C GLU A 21 -9.95 2.01 32.20
N GLU A 22 -10.14 1.08 31.28
CA GLU A 22 -10.90 1.35 30.05
C GLU A 22 -12.37 1.59 30.35
N THR A 23 -12.95 2.66 29.80
CA THR A 23 -14.31 3.09 30.15
C THR A 23 -15.41 2.07 29.80
N LYS A 24 -15.22 1.29 28.73
CA LYS A 24 -16.20 0.30 28.26
C LYS A 24 -16.13 -1.02 29.01
N THR A 25 -14.94 -1.59 29.11
CA THR A 25 -14.74 -2.94 29.68
C THR A 25 -14.45 -2.92 31.16
N LYS A 26 -14.12 -1.75 31.74
CA LYS A 26 -13.69 -1.60 33.13
C LYS A 26 -12.44 -2.41 33.50
N LEU A 27 -11.71 -2.84 32.49
CA LEU A 27 -10.47 -3.58 32.67
C LEU A 27 -9.25 -2.64 32.67
N PRO A 28 -8.19 -2.96 33.43
CA PRO A 28 -6.96 -2.22 33.40
C PRO A 28 -6.23 -2.46 32.06
N VAL A 29 -5.85 -1.39 31.38
CA VAL A 29 -5.09 -1.44 30.11
C VAL A 29 -3.78 -0.70 30.26
N TYR A 30 -2.70 -1.27 29.72
CA TYR A 30 -1.40 -0.65 29.63
C TYR A 30 -1.28 0.10 28.31
N ILE A 31 -0.82 1.35 28.32
CA ILE A 31 -0.62 2.15 27.12
C ILE A 31 0.87 2.38 26.88
N SER A 32 1.33 1.93 25.73
CA SER A 32 2.63 2.33 25.19
C SER A 32 2.42 3.33 24.05
N MET A 33 2.96 4.53 24.23
CA MET A 33 2.84 5.60 23.24
C MET A 33 4.16 5.86 22.50
N ARG A 34 4.99 4.82 22.39
CA ARG A 34 6.22 4.92 21.63
C ARG A 34 5.93 4.95 20.15
N GLU A 35 6.36 5.99 19.49
CA GLU A 35 6.33 6.08 18.03
C GLU A 35 7.64 5.54 17.48
N LEU A 36 7.54 4.70 16.45
CA LEU A 36 8.69 4.22 15.69
C LEU A 36 8.68 4.90 14.30
N PRO A 37 9.32 6.07 14.14
CA PRO A 37 9.40 6.73 12.84
C PRO A 37 10.37 5.95 11.94
N LEU A 38 9.85 5.35 10.88
CA LEU A 38 10.65 4.66 9.87
C LEU A 38 11.00 5.65 8.75
N ARG A 39 12.30 5.88 8.57
CA ARG A 39 12.84 6.64 7.42
C ARG A 39 13.89 5.78 6.75
N PHE A 40 13.71 5.53 5.47
CA PHE A 40 14.67 4.76 4.68
C PHE A 40 14.88 5.41 3.33
N GLN A 41 16.07 5.17 2.76
CA GLN A 41 16.48 5.61 1.45
C GLN A 41 17.12 4.42 0.74
N PHE A 42 16.74 4.19 -0.51
CA PHE A 42 17.31 3.13 -1.34
C PHE A 42 17.56 3.62 -2.75
N GLY A 43 18.59 3.07 -3.40
CA GLY A 43 18.93 3.41 -4.78
C GLY A 43 17.94 2.78 -5.77
N VAL A 44 17.46 3.57 -6.73
CA VAL A 44 16.49 3.11 -7.74
C VAL A 44 17.05 3.05 -9.15
N ALA A 45 18.38 3.23 -9.33
CA ALA A 45 19.00 3.33 -10.65
C ALA A 45 18.63 2.17 -11.60
N LYS A 46 18.66 0.92 -11.10
CA LYS A 46 18.30 -0.27 -11.90
C LYS A 46 16.81 -0.37 -12.23
N ILE A 47 15.95 0.33 -11.50
CA ILE A 47 14.50 0.31 -11.71
C ILE A 47 13.94 1.70 -12.06
N GLN A 48 14.81 2.62 -12.47
CA GLN A 48 14.43 3.99 -12.81
C GLN A 48 13.37 4.05 -13.91
N ARG A 49 13.44 3.16 -14.91
CA ARG A 49 12.45 3.05 -15.99
C ARG A 49 11.01 2.90 -15.50
N PHE A 50 10.80 2.27 -14.34
CA PHE A 50 9.46 2.17 -13.75
C PHE A 50 8.91 3.56 -13.38
N PHE A 51 9.72 4.37 -12.70
CA PHE A 51 9.31 5.71 -12.27
C PHE A 51 9.15 6.69 -13.43
N GLU A 52 9.97 6.56 -14.45
CA GLU A 52 9.84 7.34 -15.69
C GLU A 52 8.55 6.95 -16.43
N GLY A 53 8.27 5.65 -16.51
CA GLY A 53 7.02 5.15 -17.09
C GLY A 53 5.79 5.68 -16.36
N LEU A 54 5.78 5.74 -15.03
CA LEU A 54 4.67 6.31 -14.29
C LEU A 54 4.38 7.77 -14.68
N LYS A 55 5.42 8.57 -14.95
CA LYS A 55 5.26 9.95 -15.45
C LYS A 55 4.63 10.00 -16.84
N GLU A 56 4.89 8.98 -17.66
CA GLU A 56 4.35 8.87 -19.03
C GLU A 56 2.99 8.16 -19.07
N GLY A 57 2.40 7.78 -17.93
CA GLY A 57 1.17 7.01 -17.88
C GLY A 57 1.35 5.52 -18.20
N LYS A 58 2.58 5.00 -18.13
CA LYS A 58 2.93 3.60 -18.42
C LYS A 58 3.35 2.89 -17.15
N ILE A 59 2.88 1.68 -16.97
CA ILE A 59 3.20 0.85 -15.81
C ILE A 59 3.96 -0.38 -16.31
N TYR A 60 5.15 -0.60 -15.78
CA TYR A 60 6.05 -1.67 -16.20
C TYR A 60 6.19 -2.74 -15.13
N MET A 61 6.36 -3.97 -15.56
CA MET A 61 6.82 -5.10 -14.77
C MET A 61 8.18 -5.57 -15.28
N THR A 62 8.85 -6.46 -14.55
CA THR A 62 10.07 -7.15 -15.02
C THR A 62 9.85 -8.65 -15.08
N GLN A 63 10.56 -9.30 -16.02
CA GLN A 63 10.61 -10.75 -16.18
C GLN A 63 12.06 -11.22 -16.26
N CYS A 64 12.39 -12.24 -15.48
CA CYS A 64 13.72 -12.84 -15.51
C CYS A 64 13.95 -13.60 -16.82
N ARG A 65 15.03 -13.27 -17.54
CA ARG A 65 15.41 -13.96 -18.80
C ARG A 65 15.76 -15.43 -18.60
N LYS A 66 16.31 -15.79 -17.45
CA LYS A 66 16.76 -17.14 -17.16
C LYS A 66 15.65 -18.09 -16.75
N CYS A 67 14.81 -17.70 -15.79
CA CYS A 67 13.79 -18.59 -15.24
C CYS A 67 12.35 -18.20 -15.61
N GLY A 68 12.15 -17.08 -16.32
CA GLY A 68 10.84 -16.63 -16.75
C GLY A 68 9.95 -16.05 -15.64
N GLU A 69 10.43 -15.98 -14.40
CA GLU A 69 9.65 -15.43 -13.28
C GLU A 69 9.34 -13.94 -13.49
N LYS A 70 8.12 -13.55 -13.17
CA LYS A 70 7.60 -12.21 -13.39
C LYS A 70 7.41 -11.48 -12.07
N PHE A 71 7.75 -10.19 -12.03
CA PHE A 71 7.74 -9.39 -10.82
C PHE A 71 7.01 -8.07 -11.00
N PHE A 72 6.15 -7.80 -10.04
CA PHE A 72 5.57 -6.48 -9.82
C PHE A 72 5.51 -6.20 -8.31
N PRO A 73 6.02 -5.04 -7.80
CA PRO A 73 6.80 -4.03 -8.53
C PRO A 73 8.05 -4.60 -9.20
N PRO A 74 8.58 -3.91 -10.24
CA PRO A 74 9.78 -4.37 -10.95
C PRO A 74 10.94 -4.64 -10.00
N GLN A 75 11.62 -5.76 -10.23
CA GLN A 75 12.84 -6.14 -9.50
C GLN A 75 14.05 -5.90 -10.39
N ALA A 76 15.17 -5.45 -9.77
CA ALA A 76 16.45 -5.27 -10.45
C ALA A 76 17.12 -6.61 -10.76
N ASP A 77 16.97 -7.57 -9.85
CA ASP A 77 17.59 -8.87 -9.87
C ASP A 77 16.55 -9.93 -9.51
N CYS A 78 16.67 -11.12 -10.07
CA CYS A 78 15.74 -12.22 -9.79
C CYS A 78 16.08 -12.90 -8.45
N PRO A 79 15.21 -12.85 -7.43
CA PRO A 79 15.47 -13.49 -6.14
C PRO A 79 15.45 -15.02 -6.21
N LYS A 80 14.89 -15.62 -7.28
CA LYS A 80 14.77 -17.06 -7.44
C LYS A 80 16.05 -17.72 -7.97
N CYS A 81 16.69 -17.12 -8.96
CA CYS A 81 17.88 -17.68 -9.61
C CYS A 81 19.10 -16.75 -9.60
N LEU A 82 19.01 -15.62 -8.88
CA LEU A 82 20.07 -14.62 -8.69
C LEU A 82 20.59 -14.01 -10.00
N GLU A 83 19.79 -14.04 -11.07
CA GLU A 83 20.09 -13.45 -12.38
C GLU A 83 19.77 -11.95 -12.37
N SER A 84 20.64 -11.15 -12.98
CA SER A 84 20.47 -9.69 -13.09
C SER A 84 19.88 -9.26 -14.44
N ASN A 85 19.73 -10.18 -15.41
CA ASN A 85 19.16 -9.87 -16.72
C ASN A 85 17.62 -9.94 -16.67
N MET A 86 17.02 -8.76 -16.56
CA MET A 86 15.56 -8.60 -16.46
C MET A 86 15.02 -7.92 -17.70
N ASP A 87 13.99 -8.52 -18.31
CA ASP A 87 13.24 -7.89 -19.39
C ASP A 87 12.14 -7.00 -18.83
N TRP A 88 11.90 -5.88 -19.49
CA TRP A 88 10.85 -4.93 -19.14
C TRP A 88 9.63 -5.12 -20.04
N THR A 89 8.47 -5.32 -19.42
CA THR A 89 7.19 -5.45 -20.12
C THR A 89 6.22 -4.41 -19.57
N GLN A 90 5.57 -3.68 -20.47
CA GLN A 90 4.49 -2.77 -20.10
C GLN A 90 3.24 -3.59 -19.80
N LEU A 91 2.57 -3.28 -18.69
CA LEU A 91 1.25 -3.83 -18.37
C LEU A 91 0.18 -3.18 -19.26
N SER A 92 -0.76 -3.99 -19.75
CA SER A 92 -1.94 -3.50 -20.49
C SER A 92 -2.89 -2.69 -19.60
N GLY A 93 -2.75 -2.84 -18.28
CA GLY A 93 -3.68 -2.31 -17.30
C GLY A 93 -4.87 -3.21 -17.02
N GLU A 94 -5.15 -4.21 -17.86
CA GLU A 94 -6.29 -5.11 -17.68
C GLU A 94 -6.03 -6.13 -16.57
N GLY A 95 -6.99 -6.24 -15.63
CA GLY A 95 -6.88 -7.19 -14.53
C GLY A 95 -8.23 -7.59 -13.95
N GLU A 96 -8.20 -8.61 -13.12
CA GLU A 96 -9.35 -9.13 -12.39
C GLU A 96 -9.07 -9.00 -10.89
N LEU A 97 -9.97 -8.35 -10.15
CA LEU A 97 -9.84 -8.15 -8.70
C LEU A 97 -10.00 -9.49 -7.99
N LEU A 98 -8.97 -9.92 -7.28
CA LEU A 98 -8.98 -11.14 -6.49
C LEU A 98 -9.57 -10.93 -5.10
N THR A 99 -9.16 -9.84 -4.46
CA THR A 99 -9.59 -9.48 -3.11
C THR A 99 -9.40 -7.99 -2.86
N CYS A 100 -10.12 -7.44 -1.90
CA CYS A 100 -9.93 -6.08 -1.43
C CYS A 100 -10.29 -5.96 0.04
N THR A 101 -9.82 -4.87 0.66
CA THR A 101 -10.18 -4.48 2.02
C THR A 101 -10.32 -2.98 2.11
N MET A 102 -11.16 -2.51 3.02
CA MET A 102 -11.27 -1.08 3.35
C MET A 102 -10.39 -0.77 4.55
N VAL A 103 -9.63 0.29 4.44
CA VAL A 103 -8.71 0.77 5.48
C VAL A 103 -9.37 1.93 6.21
N PHE A 104 -9.82 1.67 7.44
CA PHE A 104 -10.41 2.65 8.35
C PHE A 104 -9.38 3.24 9.31
N VAL A 105 -8.50 2.39 9.86
CA VAL A 105 -7.45 2.80 10.79
C VAL A 105 -6.16 3.02 10.01
N LYS A 106 -5.71 4.26 9.99
CA LYS A 106 -4.59 4.73 9.19
C LYS A 106 -3.43 5.20 10.06
N PRO A 107 -2.17 5.02 9.62
CA PRO A 107 -1.02 5.67 10.26
C PRO A 107 -1.20 7.19 10.30
N SER A 108 -0.54 7.87 11.24
CA SER A 108 -0.61 9.34 11.38
C SER A 108 -0.27 10.08 10.07
N THR A 109 0.67 9.54 9.30
CA THR A 109 1.07 10.07 7.97
C THR A 109 -0.02 9.97 6.91
N TYR A 110 -1.03 9.13 7.10
CA TYR A 110 -2.17 8.94 6.19
C TYR A 110 -3.50 9.42 6.80
N ALA A 111 -3.47 10.05 7.98
CA ALA A 111 -4.68 10.48 8.69
C ALA A 111 -5.52 11.50 7.92
N HIS A 112 -4.91 12.27 7.02
CA HIS A 112 -5.56 13.25 6.15
C HIS A 112 -6.36 12.61 5.00
N HIS A 113 -6.07 11.36 4.63
CA HIS A 113 -6.87 10.64 3.63
C HIS A 113 -8.20 10.18 4.22
N LYS A 114 -9.26 10.21 3.41
CA LYS A 114 -10.51 9.50 3.69
C LYS A 114 -10.24 7.99 3.76
N ASP A 115 -11.21 7.24 4.24
CA ASP A 115 -11.13 5.78 4.17
C ASP A 115 -10.96 5.34 2.72
N TYR A 116 -10.05 4.40 2.49
CA TYR A 116 -9.70 3.98 1.14
C TYR A 116 -9.69 2.45 1.03
N ILE A 117 -9.85 1.97 -0.18
CA ILE A 117 -9.87 0.54 -0.47
C ILE A 117 -8.54 0.15 -1.09
N VAL A 118 -7.97 -0.94 -0.59
CA VAL A 118 -6.78 -1.58 -1.16
C VAL A 118 -7.22 -2.90 -1.78
N GLY A 119 -6.85 -3.12 -3.03
CA GLY A 119 -7.18 -4.34 -3.76
C GLY A 119 -5.95 -5.06 -4.29
N ILE A 120 -6.07 -6.37 -4.45
CA ILE A 120 -5.11 -7.20 -5.19
C ILE A 120 -5.82 -7.69 -6.45
N ALA A 121 -5.23 -7.42 -7.60
CA ALA A 121 -5.74 -7.91 -8.87
C ALA A 121 -4.70 -8.81 -9.59
N GLN A 122 -5.21 -9.81 -10.29
CA GLN A 122 -4.44 -10.61 -11.23
C GLN A 122 -4.45 -9.88 -12.57
N MET A 123 -3.27 -9.45 -13.02
CA MET A 123 -3.12 -8.80 -14.31
C MET A 123 -3.05 -9.83 -15.44
N LYS A 124 -3.44 -9.41 -16.65
CA LYS A 124 -3.41 -10.22 -17.88
C LYS A 124 -2.02 -10.79 -18.17
N GLU A 125 -0.98 -10.04 -17.83
CA GLU A 125 0.43 -10.44 -18.01
C GLU A 125 0.91 -11.50 -17.01
N GLY A 126 0.07 -11.88 -16.04
CA GLY A 126 0.35 -12.98 -15.10
C GLY A 126 0.96 -12.54 -13.77
N VAL A 127 1.09 -11.25 -13.51
CA VAL A 127 1.52 -10.71 -12.20
C VAL A 127 0.33 -10.31 -11.34
N ARG A 128 0.53 -10.32 -10.01
CA ARG A 128 -0.42 -9.76 -9.06
C ARG A 128 0.03 -8.37 -8.65
N VAL A 129 -0.92 -7.45 -8.64
CA VAL A 129 -0.67 -6.06 -8.27
C VAL A 129 -1.51 -5.70 -7.05
N LEU A 130 -0.87 -5.07 -6.07
CA LEU A 130 -1.53 -4.41 -4.94
C LEU A 130 -1.63 -2.93 -5.25
N ALA A 131 -2.83 -2.37 -5.24
CA ALA A 131 -3.04 -0.94 -5.44
C ALA A 131 -4.30 -0.45 -4.73
N TRP A 132 -4.45 0.87 -4.62
CA TRP A 132 -5.71 1.43 -4.20
C TRP A 132 -6.76 1.18 -5.27
N LEU A 133 -7.99 0.87 -4.84
CA LEU A 133 -9.14 0.75 -5.70
C LEU A 133 -10.00 2.01 -5.56
N LYS A 134 -10.06 2.81 -6.62
CA LYS A 134 -10.87 4.02 -6.68
C LYS A 134 -12.27 3.66 -7.14
N ILE A 135 -13.20 3.65 -6.23
CA ILE A 135 -14.61 3.37 -6.49
C ILE A 135 -15.47 4.27 -5.60
N ASP A 136 -16.51 4.86 -6.17
CA ASP A 136 -17.39 5.79 -5.44
C ASP A 136 -18.28 5.08 -4.41
N ASP A 137 -18.77 3.88 -4.75
CA ASP A 137 -19.63 3.09 -3.89
C ASP A 137 -19.01 1.71 -3.61
N PRO A 138 -18.49 1.46 -2.39
CA PRO A 138 -17.92 0.17 -2.02
C PRO A 138 -18.86 -1.03 -2.18
N LYS A 139 -20.18 -0.80 -2.13
CA LYS A 139 -21.18 -1.87 -2.31
C LYS A 139 -21.22 -2.42 -3.73
N LYS A 140 -20.66 -1.71 -4.69
CA LYS A 140 -20.55 -2.17 -6.08
C LYS A 140 -19.40 -3.16 -6.32
N ILE A 141 -18.54 -3.36 -5.34
CA ILE A 141 -17.43 -4.30 -5.47
C ILE A 141 -17.98 -5.73 -5.51
N LYS A 142 -17.58 -6.45 -6.54
CA LYS A 142 -17.96 -7.86 -6.73
C LYS A 142 -16.70 -8.74 -6.84
N PRO A 143 -16.76 -10.00 -6.41
CA PRO A 143 -15.70 -10.96 -6.67
C PRO A 143 -15.41 -11.04 -8.18
N LYS A 144 -14.12 -11.11 -8.54
CA LYS A 144 -13.66 -11.18 -9.93
C LYS A 144 -14.07 -9.99 -10.81
N MET A 145 -14.33 -8.84 -10.20
CA MET A 145 -14.61 -7.62 -10.94
C MET A 145 -13.42 -7.25 -11.82
N LYS A 146 -13.70 -6.84 -13.05
CA LYS A 146 -12.67 -6.32 -13.95
C LYS A 146 -12.22 -4.93 -13.50
N VAL A 147 -10.92 -4.72 -13.50
CA VAL A 147 -10.29 -3.46 -13.11
C VAL A 147 -9.24 -3.05 -14.12
N HIS A 148 -9.04 -1.76 -14.23
CA HIS A 148 -7.95 -1.19 -15.01
C HIS A 148 -6.93 -0.56 -14.09
N LEU A 149 -5.67 -0.95 -14.22
CA LEU A 149 -4.54 -0.36 -13.52
C LEU A 149 -4.06 0.87 -14.29
N THR A 150 -4.14 2.02 -13.69
CA THR A 150 -3.75 3.30 -14.28
C THR A 150 -2.84 4.10 -13.37
N THR A 151 -2.12 5.06 -13.94
CA THR A 151 -1.33 6.02 -13.15
C THR A 151 -2.23 7.09 -12.58
N ALA A 152 -1.92 7.55 -11.39
CA ALA A 152 -2.66 8.61 -10.72
C ALA A 152 -1.72 9.50 -9.90
N ARG A 153 -2.06 10.78 -9.74
CA ARG A 153 -1.41 11.67 -8.79
C ARG A 153 -2.12 11.55 -7.45
N ARG A 154 -1.35 11.25 -6.41
CA ARG A 154 -1.89 11.14 -5.05
C ARG A 154 -1.86 12.51 -4.38
N GLU A 155 -3.04 13.03 -4.11
CA GLU A 155 -3.18 14.26 -3.33
C GLU A 155 -3.37 13.92 -1.83
N PRO A 156 -2.86 14.75 -0.91
CA PRO A 156 -2.15 16.02 -1.14
C PRO A 156 -0.63 15.90 -1.37
N GLU A 157 -0.04 14.70 -1.34
CA GLU A 157 1.41 14.50 -1.43
C GLU A 157 1.98 14.87 -2.81
N GLY A 158 1.16 14.87 -3.84
CA GLY A 158 1.51 15.29 -5.19
C GLY A 158 2.40 14.32 -5.99
N PHE A 159 2.74 13.14 -5.45
CA PHE A 159 3.54 12.16 -6.19
C PHE A 159 2.69 11.31 -7.15
N ILE A 160 3.32 10.84 -8.22
CA ILE A 160 2.69 9.94 -9.18
C ILE A 160 2.81 8.50 -8.68
N THR A 161 1.70 7.80 -8.67
CA THR A 161 1.56 6.40 -8.28
C THR A 161 0.64 5.68 -9.27
N TYR A 162 0.13 4.53 -8.88
CA TYR A 162 -0.84 3.77 -9.66
C TYR A 162 -2.02 3.34 -8.78
N GLU A 163 -3.19 3.20 -9.41
CA GLU A 163 -4.43 2.78 -8.75
C GLU A 163 -5.29 1.94 -9.68
N PHE A 164 -6.22 1.19 -9.13
CA PHE A 164 -7.25 0.50 -9.89
C PHE A 164 -8.49 1.37 -10.04
N ILE A 165 -9.06 1.35 -11.23
CA ILE A 165 -10.40 1.85 -11.52
C ILE A 165 -11.26 0.69 -12.01
N PRO A 166 -12.56 0.60 -11.64
CA PRO A 166 -13.48 -0.38 -12.21
C PRO A 166 -13.68 -0.18 -13.72
N ILE A 167 -13.90 -1.28 -14.45
CA ILE A 167 -14.30 -1.26 -15.86
C ILE A 167 -15.77 -1.68 -15.96
#